data_634479afbe5bb35a9b6def0c6df46ed0
#
_entry.id   634479afbe5bb35a9b6def0c6df46ed0
#
_cell.length_a   1.000
_cell.length_b   1.000
_cell.length_c   1.000
_cell.angle_alpha   90.00
_cell.angle_beta   90.00
_cell.angle_gamma   90.00
#
_symmetry.space_group_name_H-M   'P 1'
#
loop_
_entity.id
_entity.type
_entity.pdbx_description
1 polymer ?
#
loop_
_entity_poly.entity_id
_entity_poly.type
_entity_poly.pdbx_seq_one_letter_code
_entity_poly.pdbx_strand_id
1 'polypeptide(L)'
;MKKVLILFIFLSTNVFAEINLIKIKDGLNSPWSLSIVNDGKYLITEKSGNIILFNEVKNTTKLIKHNLDVLEDGQGGLLDIFFENNYVYVTYSEHITNGFTSTSLAKAKFNENELLFSNLFRSTPSIKSGYHFGSRIVIKGDDIYISSGERGAGIIAQDPSKHPGTIIRIKTDGSIPKDNPKFLDKTDWLPEIYQIGIRNVQGMCLSHYDNNVYMTNHGARGGDWFGKVNKGGNYGWDKLYWGGTKYSGLPGGPEWLPGYDRPIKYYVPSIATSACLIYSGDEFPEWKGQALIASLKHQSLRRLNFEENKFIEEEILFKNTIGRIRDVKQDTDGKILMLSDYGEIWRMSKN
;
A
#
# COMPACT_ATOMS: atom_id res chain seq x y z
N MET A 1 -48.46 35.59 37.14
CA MET A 1 -47.76 34.32 37.17
C MET A 1 -46.79 34.27 36.00
N LYS A 2 -45.48 34.44 36.27
CA LYS A 2 -44.43 34.37 35.20
C LYS A 2 -44.02 32.87 35.07
N LYS A 3 -44.24 32.28 33.90
CA LYS A 3 -43.75 30.94 33.57
C LYS A 3 -42.24 31.05 33.27
N VAL A 4 -41.40 30.42 34.07
CA VAL A 4 -39.97 30.23 33.81
C VAL A 4 -39.84 29.01 32.92
N LEU A 5 -39.33 29.24 31.67
CA LEU A 5 -38.99 28.17 30.76
C LEU A 5 -37.54 27.73 31.06
N ILE A 6 -37.38 26.54 31.67
CA ILE A 6 -36.05 25.96 31.88
C ILE A 6 -35.65 25.24 30.59
N LEU A 7 -34.67 25.79 29.87
CA LEU A 7 -34.08 25.17 28.68
C LEU A 7 -32.99 24.19 29.16
N PHE A 8 -33.26 22.89 29.05
CA PHE A 8 -32.23 21.87 29.25
C PHE A 8 -31.35 21.82 28.01
N ILE A 9 -30.12 22.37 28.10
CA ILE A 9 -29.08 22.17 27.11
C ILE A 9 -28.44 20.82 27.42
N PHE A 10 -28.77 19.79 26.62
CA PHE A 10 -28.01 18.54 26.58
C PHE A 10 -26.67 18.84 25.91
N LEU A 11 -25.63 19.06 26.71
CA LEU A 11 -24.25 18.98 26.24
C LEU A 11 -23.93 17.48 26.01
N SER A 12 -24.05 17.01 24.77
CA SER A 12 -23.47 15.73 24.38
C SER A 12 -21.95 15.86 24.45
N THR A 13 -21.36 15.44 25.55
CA THR A 13 -19.93 15.18 25.60
C THR A 13 -19.66 13.97 24.71
N ASN A 14 -19.13 14.19 23.52
CA ASN A 14 -18.48 13.12 22.76
C ASN A 14 -17.30 12.63 23.61
N VAL A 15 -17.51 11.58 24.39
CA VAL A 15 -16.42 10.83 25.02
C VAL A 15 -15.74 10.12 23.85
N PHE A 16 -14.71 10.73 23.27
CA PHE A 16 -13.79 10.02 22.42
C PHE A 16 -13.18 8.92 23.28
N ALA A 17 -13.40 7.67 22.94
CA ALA A 17 -12.71 6.56 23.59
C ALA A 17 -11.21 6.85 23.51
N GLU A 18 -10.53 6.83 24.66
CA GLU A 18 -9.10 7.08 24.72
C GLU A 18 -8.38 6.01 23.92
N ILE A 19 -7.58 6.44 22.94
CA ILE A 19 -6.83 5.52 22.08
C ILE A 19 -5.56 5.11 22.84
N ASN A 20 -5.40 3.82 23.04
CA ASN A 20 -4.19 3.22 23.57
C ASN A 20 -3.21 2.91 22.42
N LEU A 21 -1.94 3.33 22.55
CA LEU A 21 -0.89 3.10 21.59
C LEU A 21 0.31 2.45 22.26
N ILE A 22 0.58 1.20 21.96
CA ILE A 22 1.68 0.45 22.57
C ILE A 22 2.67 -0.07 21.50
N LYS A 23 3.96 0.01 21.83
CA LYS A 23 5.00 -0.62 21.01
C LYS A 23 5.12 -2.10 21.40
N ILE A 24 4.87 -2.99 20.45
CA ILE A 24 4.89 -4.46 20.67
C ILE A 24 6.18 -5.12 20.18
N LYS A 25 6.98 -4.42 19.35
CA LYS A 25 8.25 -4.91 18.82
C LYS A 25 9.15 -3.74 18.45
N ASP A 26 10.46 -3.92 18.61
CA ASP A 26 11.50 -3.04 18.11
C ASP A 26 12.71 -3.83 17.57
N GLY A 27 13.75 -3.12 17.12
CA GLY A 27 15.00 -3.71 16.64
C GLY A 27 14.93 -4.37 15.26
N LEU A 28 13.92 -4.06 14.44
CA LEU A 28 13.87 -4.47 13.04
C LEU A 28 14.78 -3.56 12.19
N ASN A 29 15.37 -4.10 11.13
CA ASN A 29 16.28 -3.36 10.26
C ASN A 29 15.62 -3.02 8.92
N SER A 30 15.29 -1.75 8.69
CA SER A 30 14.64 -1.27 7.47
C SER A 30 13.42 -2.13 7.08
N PRO A 31 12.46 -2.39 8.01
CA PRO A 31 11.32 -3.23 7.72
C PRO A 31 10.43 -2.57 6.67
N TRP A 32 9.82 -3.37 5.78
CA TRP A 32 9.01 -2.83 4.70
C TRP A 32 7.53 -3.18 4.80
N SER A 33 7.19 -4.39 5.18
CA SER A 33 5.82 -4.84 5.32
C SER A 33 5.67 -5.88 6.42
N LEU A 34 4.45 -6.01 6.93
CA LEU A 34 4.05 -7.07 7.84
C LEU A 34 2.79 -7.77 7.34
N SER A 35 2.66 -9.07 7.64
CA SER A 35 1.45 -9.86 7.37
C SER A 35 1.11 -10.72 8.57
N ILE A 36 -0.18 -10.80 8.90
CA ILE A 36 -0.68 -11.59 10.02
C ILE A 36 -0.80 -13.05 9.59
N VAL A 37 -0.16 -13.97 10.33
CA VAL A 37 -0.30 -15.42 10.12
C VAL A 37 -1.46 -15.97 10.95
N ASN A 38 -1.53 -15.57 12.21
CA ASN A 38 -2.61 -15.82 13.16
C ASN A 38 -2.43 -14.87 14.35
N ASP A 39 -3.27 -14.99 15.37
CA ASP A 39 -3.18 -14.21 16.59
C ASP A 39 -1.76 -14.19 17.17
N GLY A 40 -1.21 -12.97 17.27
CA GLY A 40 0.12 -12.72 17.84
C GLY A 40 1.29 -13.32 17.05
N LYS A 41 1.09 -13.71 15.75
CA LYS A 41 2.17 -14.22 14.92
C LYS A 41 2.19 -13.50 13.58
N TYR A 42 3.33 -12.89 13.26
CA TYR A 42 3.51 -11.98 12.13
C TYR A 42 4.71 -12.34 11.28
N LEU A 43 4.56 -12.30 9.97
CA LEU A 43 5.67 -12.29 9.01
C LEU A 43 6.05 -10.85 8.71
N ILE A 44 7.33 -10.55 8.70
CA ILE A 44 7.87 -9.21 8.46
C ILE A 44 8.97 -9.33 7.42
N THR A 45 8.98 -8.43 6.44
CA THR A 45 10.08 -8.28 5.49
C THR A 45 10.98 -7.13 5.90
N GLU A 46 12.28 -7.35 5.76
CA GLU A 46 13.31 -6.31 5.78
C GLU A 46 13.87 -6.13 4.37
N LYS A 47 14.15 -4.90 3.98
CA LYS A 47 14.64 -4.58 2.62
C LYS A 47 15.88 -5.37 2.22
N SER A 48 16.73 -5.69 3.18
CA SER A 48 17.95 -6.48 2.99
C SER A 48 17.73 -7.91 2.47
N GLY A 49 16.48 -8.38 2.44
CA GLY A 49 16.12 -9.72 2.02
C GLY A 49 15.65 -10.62 3.17
N ASN A 50 15.67 -10.17 4.41
CA ASN A 50 15.24 -11.00 5.54
C ASN A 50 13.72 -11.17 5.58
N ILE A 51 13.25 -12.38 5.89
CA ILE A 51 11.88 -12.69 6.30
C ILE A 51 11.93 -13.13 7.77
N ILE A 52 11.25 -12.36 8.62
CA ILE A 52 11.22 -12.59 10.07
C ILE A 52 9.83 -13.09 10.45
N LEU A 53 9.79 -14.19 11.20
CA LEU A 53 8.60 -14.64 11.92
C LEU A 53 8.69 -14.10 13.36
N PHE A 54 7.82 -13.19 13.71
CA PHE A 54 7.67 -12.66 15.06
C PHE A 54 6.49 -13.34 15.76
N ASN A 55 6.72 -13.91 16.93
CA ASN A 55 5.69 -14.43 17.82
C ASN A 55 5.62 -13.51 19.05
N GLU A 56 4.57 -12.73 19.14
CA GLU A 56 4.36 -11.75 20.20
C GLU A 56 4.13 -12.42 21.57
N VAL A 57 3.30 -13.47 21.61
CA VAL A 57 2.96 -14.19 22.86
C VAL A 57 4.22 -14.74 23.53
N LYS A 58 5.15 -15.27 22.73
CA LYS A 58 6.43 -15.82 23.22
C LYS A 58 7.54 -14.77 23.27
N ASN A 59 7.30 -13.60 22.72
CA ASN A 59 8.29 -12.54 22.47
C ASN A 59 9.56 -13.06 21.79
N THR A 60 9.39 -13.86 20.72
CA THR A 60 10.50 -14.44 19.97
C THR A 60 10.48 -14.06 18.52
N THR A 61 11.66 -13.92 17.92
CA THR A 61 11.85 -13.70 16.49
C THR A 61 12.65 -14.86 15.89
N LYS A 62 12.29 -15.26 14.67
CA LYS A 62 12.97 -16.28 13.91
C LYS A 62 13.16 -15.82 12.47
N LEU A 63 14.39 -15.90 11.98
CA LEU A 63 14.69 -15.71 10.57
C LEU A 63 14.26 -16.94 9.77
N ILE A 64 13.48 -16.75 8.72
CA ILE A 64 13.07 -17.81 7.79
C ILE A 64 14.00 -17.80 6.59
N LYS A 65 14.58 -18.96 6.25
CA LYS A 65 15.39 -19.11 5.04
C LYS A 65 14.54 -19.04 3.79
N HIS A 66 15.10 -18.58 2.69
CA HIS A 66 14.43 -18.57 1.38
C HIS A 66 15.44 -18.54 0.23
N ASN A 67 14.94 -18.75 -1.00
CA ASN A 67 15.72 -18.88 -2.23
C ASN A 67 15.59 -17.67 -3.18
N LEU A 68 15.09 -16.50 -2.71
CA LEU A 68 14.94 -15.31 -3.56
C LEU A 68 16.32 -14.66 -3.82
N ASP A 69 16.54 -14.21 -5.06
CA ASP A 69 17.68 -13.36 -5.43
C ASP A 69 17.23 -11.87 -5.38
N VAL A 70 17.43 -11.26 -4.21
CA VAL A 70 17.00 -9.91 -3.89
C VAL A 70 18.16 -8.94 -4.05
N LEU A 71 17.96 -7.88 -4.83
CA LEU A 71 18.91 -6.76 -4.88
C LEU A 71 18.37 -5.57 -4.08
N GLU A 72 18.96 -5.31 -2.91
CA GLU A 72 18.71 -4.04 -2.20
C GLU A 72 19.47 -2.92 -2.88
N ASP A 73 18.75 -2.03 -3.55
CA ASP A 73 19.29 -0.80 -4.15
C ASP A 73 18.26 0.32 -4.07
N GLY A 74 18.62 1.43 -3.43
CA GLY A 74 17.76 2.60 -3.26
C GLY A 74 16.44 2.26 -2.55
N GLN A 75 15.33 2.28 -3.28
CA GLN A 75 13.99 1.91 -2.77
C GLN A 75 13.70 0.41 -2.93
N GLY A 76 14.53 -0.33 -3.64
CA GLY A 76 14.38 -1.76 -3.86
C GLY A 76 14.83 -2.59 -2.66
N GLY A 77 14.59 -3.89 -2.73
CA GLY A 77 14.86 -4.90 -1.70
C GLY A 77 13.76 -5.96 -1.66
N LEU A 78 13.64 -6.67 -0.55
CA LEU A 78 12.46 -7.47 -0.24
C LEU A 78 11.38 -6.54 0.31
N LEU A 79 10.21 -6.51 -0.33
CA LEU A 79 9.23 -5.45 -0.17
C LEU A 79 7.96 -5.97 0.49
N ASP A 80 6.84 -6.09 -0.24
CA ASP A 80 5.59 -6.51 0.40
C ASP A 80 5.56 -8.02 0.72
N ILE A 81 4.82 -8.37 1.76
CA ILE A 81 4.55 -9.75 2.15
C ILE A 81 3.07 -9.92 2.47
N PHE A 82 2.47 -10.98 1.96
CA PHE A 82 1.08 -11.31 2.17
C PHE A 82 0.93 -12.81 2.46
N PHE A 83 0.30 -13.14 3.58
CA PHE A 83 -0.02 -14.51 3.96
C PHE A 83 -1.51 -14.76 3.75
N GLU A 84 -1.84 -15.80 3.00
CA GLU A 84 -3.21 -16.23 2.79
C GLU A 84 -3.28 -17.71 2.44
N ASN A 85 -4.26 -18.41 2.99
CA ASN A 85 -4.56 -19.82 2.67
C ASN A 85 -3.34 -20.74 2.75
N ASN A 86 -2.49 -20.54 3.76
CA ASN A 86 -1.24 -21.28 3.97
C ASN A 86 -0.17 -21.06 2.87
N TYR A 87 -0.25 -19.94 2.15
CA TYR A 87 0.78 -19.49 1.22
C TYR A 87 1.29 -18.11 1.63
N VAL A 88 2.56 -17.88 1.31
CA VAL A 88 3.24 -16.60 1.45
C VAL A 88 3.51 -16.06 0.05
N TYR A 89 3.09 -14.84 -0.19
CA TYR A 89 3.36 -14.08 -1.40
C TYR A 89 4.29 -12.94 -1.04
N VAL A 90 5.31 -12.71 -1.85
CA VAL A 90 6.22 -11.58 -1.65
C VAL A 90 6.47 -10.86 -2.96
N THR A 91 6.62 -9.55 -2.88
CA THR A 91 7.19 -8.76 -3.97
C THR A 91 8.59 -8.30 -3.61
N TYR A 92 9.45 -8.22 -4.59
CA TYR A 92 10.86 -7.87 -4.38
C TYR A 92 11.47 -7.25 -5.65
N SER A 93 12.58 -6.55 -5.45
CA SER A 93 13.45 -6.15 -6.56
C SER A 93 14.32 -7.36 -6.93
N GLU A 94 13.87 -8.10 -7.95
CA GLU A 94 14.59 -9.26 -8.46
C GLU A 94 15.84 -8.80 -9.21
N HIS A 95 16.99 -9.34 -8.82
CA HIS A 95 18.22 -9.14 -9.53
C HIS A 95 18.21 -9.88 -10.87
N ILE A 96 18.45 -9.19 -11.97
CA ILE A 96 18.47 -9.79 -13.31
C ILE A 96 19.91 -9.95 -13.79
N THR A 97 20.60 -8.83 -14.02
CA THR A 97 22.01 -8.81 -14.41
C THR A 97 22.56 -7.39 -14.34
N ASN A 98 23.84 -7.22 -14.03
CA ASN A 98 24.55 -5.94 -14.10
C ASN A 98 23.82 -4.75 -13.41
N GLY A 99 23.10 -5.01 -12.32
CA GLY A 99 22.31 -4.01 -11.60
C GLY A 99 20.96 -3.67 -12.25
N PHE A 100 20.54 -4.40 -13.28
CA PHE A 100 19.15 -4.36 -13.76
C PHE A 100 18.26 -5.15 -12.80
N THR A 101 17.12 -4.57 -12.46
CA THR A 101 16.12 -5.18 -11.56
C THR A 101 14.72 -5.13 -12.15
N SER A 102 13.91 -6.07 -11.74
CA SER A 102 12.46 -6.09 -12.00
C SER A 102 11.69 -6.09 -10.69
N THR A 103 10.51 -5.46 -10.68
CA THR A 103 9.52 -5.74 -9.63
C THR A 103 8.92 -7.10 -9.93
N SER A 104 9.10 -8.06 -9.02
CA SER A 104 8.67 -9.44 -9.20
C SER A 104 7.78 -9.89 -8.05
N LEU A 105 6.88 -10.84 -8.32
CA LEU A 105 6.03 -11.53 -7.34
C LEU A 105 6.42 -12.99 -7.29
N ALA A 106 6.61 -13.50 -6.09
CA ALA A 106 6.85 -14.93 -5.85
C ALA A 106 5.90 -15.49 -4.78
N LYS A 107 5.66 -16.79 -4.84
CA LYS A 107 4.76 -17.55 -3.95
C LYS A 107 5.48 -18.76 -3.38
N ALA A 108 5.30 -19.02 -2.08
CA ALA A 108 5.75 -20.23 -1.42
C ALA A 108 4.65 -20.82 -0.54
N LYS A 109 4.63 -22.14 -0.34
CA LYS A 109 3.84 -22.75 0.73
C LYS A 109 4.46 -22.38 2.06
N PHE A 110 3.64 -21.97 3.02
CA PHE A 110 4.13 -21.53 4.32
C PHE A 110 4.82 -22.66 5.09
N ASN A 111 6.01 -22.37 5.56
CA ASN A 111 6.79 -23.18 6.49
C ASN A 111 7.64 -22.24 7.36
N GLU A 112 7.62 -22.42 8.66
CA GLU A 112 8.33 -21.55 9.60
C GLU A 112 9.86 -21.67 9.56
N ASN A 113 10.42 -22.66 8.86
CA ASN A 113 11.87 -22.86 8.77
C ASN A 113 12.43 -22.35 7.43
N GLU A 114 11.72 -22.62 6.34
CA GLU A 114 12.18 -22.32 4.99
C GLU A 114 10.99 -22.08 4.04
N LEU A 115 11.10 -21.06 3.21
CA LEU A 115 10.14 -20.71 2.16
C LEU A 115 10.80 -20.92 0.80
N LEU A 116 10.36 -21.93 0.07
CA LEU A 116 10.81 -22.18 -1.30
C LEU A 116 9.89 -21.48 -2.27
N PHE A 117 10.27 -20.29 -2.68
CA PHE A 117 9.51 -19.45 -3.58
C PHE A 117 9.63 -19.89 -5.03
N SER A 118 8.50 -19.86 -5.73
CA SER A 118 8.39 -19.90 -7.19
C SER A 118 7.92 -18.53 -7.69
N ASN A 119 8.56 -18.02 -8.74
CA ASN A 119 8.17 -16.74 -9.34
C ASN A 119 6.83 -16.90 -10.07
N LEU A 120 5.86 -16.02 -9.80
CA LEU A 120 4.56 -15.95 -10.47
C LEU A 120 4.51 -14.86 -11.53
N PHE A 121 5.27 -13.76 -11.32
CA PHE A 121 5.28 -12.61 -12.21
C PHE A 121 6.60 -11.86 -12.14
N ARG A 122 7.02 -11.34 -13.28
CA ARG A 122 8.19 -10.46 -13.41
C ARG A 122 7.84 -9.29 -14.32
N SER A 123 8.01 -8.09 -13.82
CA SER A 123 7.83 -6.86 -14.59
C SER A 123 8.88 -6.73 -15.70
N THR A 124 8.44 -6.42 -16.91
CA THR A 124 9.30 -6.20 -18.09
C THR A 124 9.03 -4.83 -18.72
N PRO A 125 10.08 -4.15 -19.22
CA PRO A 125 11.49 -4.51 -19.15
C PRO A 125 12.06 -4.37 -17.74
N SER A 126 13.16 -5.06 -17.47
CA SER A 126 14.02 -4.77 -16.31
C SER A 126 14.70 -3.43 -16.51
N ILE A 127 14.89 -2.67 -15.43
CA ILE A 127 15.45 -1.31 -15.49
C ILE A 127 16.56 -1.18 -14.44
N LYS A 128 17.68 -0.57 -14.84
CA LYS A 128 18.78 -0.24 -13.93
C LYS A 128 18.45 1.06 -13.19
N SER A 129 17.70 0.93 -12.09
CA SER A 129 17.26 2.05 -11.27
C SER A 129 16.88 1.59 -9.87
N GLY A 130 17.32 2.34 -8.87
CA GLY A 130 16.92 2.16 -7.46
C GLY A 130 15.61 2.85 -7.08
N TYR A 131 14.82 3.37 -8.05
CA TYR A 131 13.61 4.14 -7.77
C TYR A 131 12.32 3.38 -8.12
N HIS A 132 11.24 3.73 -7.42
CA HIS A 132 9.84 3.49 -7.75
C HIS A 132 9.51 2.05 -8.14
N PHE A 133 9.66 1.11 -7.21
CA PHE A 133 9.31 -0.30 -7.43
C PHE A 133 7.80 -0.57 -7.33
N GLY A 134 7.03 0.32 -6.66
CA GLY A 134 5.64 0.05 -6.30
C GLY A 134 5.56 -1.07 -5.26
N SER A 135 5.23 -2.28 -5.70
CA SER A 135 5.40 -3.56 -5.00
C SER A 135 4.30 -3.95 -4.01
N ARG A 136 3.19 -3.22 -3.89
CA ARG A 136 2.09 -3.66 -3.01
C ARG A 136 1.29 -4.80 -3.61
N ILE A 137 0.84 -5.71 -2.74
CA ILE A 137 0.03 -6.88 -3.05
C ILE A 137 -1.36 -6.69 -2.43
N VAL A 138 -2.40 -7.00 -3.20
CA VAL A 138 -3.76 -7.24 -2.70
C VAL A 138 -4.27 -8.53 -3.31
N ILE A 139 -4.81 -9.43 -2.48
CA ILE A 139 -5.49 -10.64 -2.93
C ILE A 139 -6.99 -10.43 -2.74
N LYS A 140 -7.76 -10.72 -3.80
CA LYS A 140 -9.21 -10.64 -3.84
C LYS A 140 -9.77 -11.92 -4.47
N GLY A 141 -10.20 -12.84 -3.65
CA GLY A 141 -10.54 -14.20 -4.11
C GLY A 141 -9.31 -14.86 -4.73
N ASP A 142 -9.42 -15.29 -5.98
CA ASP A 142 -8.29 -15.88 -6.71
C ASP A 142 -7.42 -14.86 -7.45
N ASP A 143 -7.78 -13.58 -7.42
CA ASP A 143 -7.05 -12.54 -8.13
C ASP A 143 -6.01 -11.88 -7.25
N ILE A 144 -4.80 -11.70 -7.78
CA ILE A 144 -3.71 -10.92 -7.17
C ILE A 144 -3.55 -9.63 -7.96
N TYR A 145 -3.63 -8.50 -7.25
CA TYR A 145 -3.26 -7.19 -7.76
C TYR A 145 -1.88 -6.82 -7.25
N ILE A 146 -1.00 -6.34 -8.16
CA ILE A 146 0.36 -5.93 -7.82
C ILE A 146 0.61 -4.56 -8.43
N SER A 147 1.23 -3.66 -7.68
CA SER A 147 1.71 -2.41 -8.24
C SER A 147 3.14 -2.54 -8.76
N SER A 148 3.39 -2.12 -10.00
CA SER A 148 4.72 -1.96 -10.57
C SER A 148 4.99 -0.47 -10.80
N GLY A 149 5.93 0.10 -10.06
CA GLY A 149 6.29 1.52 -10.19
C GLY A 149 7.03 1.81 -11.50
N GLU A 150 7.06 3.07 -11.93
CA GLU A 150 7.63 3.49 -13.22
C GLU A 150 9.17 3.53 -13.25
N ARG A 151 9.84 3.18 -12.16
CA ARG A 151 11.27 2.99 -12.03
C ARG A 151 12.13 4.23 -12.34
N GLY A 152 11.57 5.46 -12.21
CA GLY A 152 12.20 6.72 -12.57
C GLY A 152 12.18 7.03 -14.07
N ALA A 153 11.49 6.23 -14.87
CA ALA A 153 11.42 6.38 -16.33
C ALA A 153 10.22 7.22 -16.82
N GLY A 154 9.42 7.79 -15.87
CA GLY A 154 8.36 8.76 -16.14
C GLY A 154 7.30 8.26 -17.14
N ILE A 155 7.41 8.70 -18.38
CA ILE A 155 6.43 8.45 -19.44
C ILE A 155 6.19 6.96 -19.76
N ILE A 156 7.06 6.06 -19.34
CA ILE A 156 6.88 4.60 -19.50
C ILE A 156 5.53 4.16 -18.89
N ALA A 157 5.05 4.88 -17.86
CA ALA A 157 3.76 4.62 -17.24
C ALA A 157 2.54 4.81 -18.17
N GLN A 158 2.74 5.39 -19.36
CA GLN A 158 1.69 5.55 -20.38
C GLN A 158 1.79 4.50 -21.51
N ASP A 159 2.78 3.60 -21.44
CA ASP A 159 3.03 2.58 -22.45
C ASP A 159 2.45 1.22 -21.98
N PRO A 160 1.29 0.79 -22.50
CA PRO A 160 0.65 -0.44 -22.07
C PRO A 160 1.37 -1.71 -22.55
N SER A 161 2.40 -1.60 -23.38
CA SER A 161 3.28 -2.71 -23.78
C SER A 161 4.38 -3.01 -22.76
N LYS A 162 4.39 -2.30 -21.61
CA LYS A 162 5.40 -2.41 -20.55
C LYS A 162 4.74 -2.39 -19.17
N HIS A 163 5.31 -3.15 -18.24
CA HIS A 163 4.76 -3.24 -16.87
C HIS A 163 5.11 -2.07 -15.94
N PRO A 164 6.28 -1.40 -16.05
CA PRO A 164 6.58 -0.27 -15.16
C PRO A 164 5.55 0.87 -15.28
N GLY A 165 5.03 1.31 -14.13
CA GLY A 165 4.00 2.36 -14.07
C GLY A 165 2.56 1.83 -14.18
N THR A 166 2.33 0.55 -13.81
CA THR A 166 1.02 -0.11 -13.97
C THR A 166 0.56 -0.89 -12.73
N ILE A 167 -0.73 -1.18 -12.68
CA ILE A 167 -1.30 -2.22 -11.81
C ILE A 167 -1.47 -3.49 -12.63
N ILE A 168 -0.90 -4.57 -12.15
CA ILE A 168 -0.97 -5.92 -12.71
C ILE A 168 -2.09 -6.68 -12.01
N ARG A 169 -2.87 -7.49 -12.76
CA ARG A 169 -3.81 -8.46 -12.19
C ARG A 169 -3.58 -9.83 -12.81
N ILE A 170 -3.23 -10.79 -11.97
CA ILE A 170 -3.07 -12.21 -12.31
C ILE A 170 -3.85 -13.07 -11.30
N LYS A 171 -3.98 -14.37 -11.58
CA LYS A 171 -4.53 -15.35 -10.63
C LYS A 171 -3.46 -15.80 -9.62
N THR A 172 -3.90 -16.41 -8.51
CA THR A 172 -3.02 -17.03 -7.49
C THR A 172 -2.21 -18.23 -8.01
N ASP A 173 -2.52 -18.76 -9.19
CA ASP A 173 -1.77 -19.77 -9.92
C ASP A 173 -0.85 -19.18 -11.01
N GLY A 174 -0.83 -17.85 -11.16
CA GLY A 174 -0.04 -17.12 -12.17
C GLY A 174 -0.75 -16.96 -13.52
N SER A 175 -1.91 -17.55 -13.73
CA SER A 175 -2.67 -17.39 -14.98
C SER A 175 -3.29 -16.00 -15.09
N ILE A 176 -3.62 -15.59 -16.33
CA ILE A 176 -4.17 -14.26 -16.60
C ILE A 176 -5.71 -14.35 -16.61
N PRO A 177 -6.40 -13.49 -15.81
CA PRO A 177 -7.86 -13.41 -15.80
C PRO A 177 -8.41 -13.06 -17.19
N LYS A 178 -9.41 -13.82 -17.65
CA LYS A 178 -10.03 -13.64 -19.00
C LYS A 178 -10.72 -12.28 -19.13
N ASP A 179 -11.12 -11.70 -18.03
CA ASP A 179 -11.83 -10.42 -17.94
C ASP A 179 -10.92 -9.22 -17.67
N ASN A 180 -9.58 -9.37 -17.75
CA ASN A 180 -8.68 -8.23 -17.77
C ASN A 180 -9.01 -7.28 -18.95
N PRO A 181 -8.64 -5.99 -18.86
CA PRO A 181 -8.93 -5.01 -19.92
C PRO A 181 -8.45 -5.50 -21.30
N LYS A 182 -9.28 -5.27 -22.31
CA LYS A 182 -8.94 -5.53 -23.71
C LYS A 182 -9.40 -4.35 -24.55
N PHE A 183 -8.49 -3.81 -25.34
CA PHE A 183 -8.75 -2.68 -26.22
C PHE A 183 -8.49 -3.10 -27.66
N LEU A 184 -9.49 -3.01 -28.51
CA LEU A 184 -9.40 -3.39 -29.93
C LEU A 184 -8.43 -2.50 -30.71
N ASP A 185 -8.27 -1.25 -30.28
CA ASP A 185 -7.39 -0.24 -30.85
C ASP A 185 -5.99 -0.19 -30.22
N LYS A 186 -5.73 -1.04 -29.19
CA LYS A 186 -4.46 -1.10 -28.44
C LYS A 186 -4.01 -2.55 -28.32
N THR A 187 -3.62 -3.12 -29.46
CA THR A 187 -3.25 -4.55 -29.57
C THR A 187 -1.94 -4.90 -28.84
N ASP A 188 -1.16 -3.89 -28.46
CA ASP A 188 0.08 -4.00 -27.71
C ASP A 188 -0.14 -3.95 -26.18
N TRP A 189 -1.38 -3.78 -25.68
CA TRP A 189 -1.70 -3.84 -24.27
C TRP A 189 -1.40 -5.23 -23.71
N LEU A 190 -0.46 -5.32 -22.76
CA LEU A 190 -0.10 -6.60 -22.15
C LEU A 190 -1.29 -7.16 -21.35
N PRO A 191 -1.59 -8.46 -21.48
CA PRO A 191 -2.84 -9.04 -20.97
C PRO A 191 -2.95 -9.08 -19.45
N GLU A 192 -1.85 -9.00 -18.71
CA GLU A 192 -1.81 -8.91 -17.25
C GLU A 192 -1.99 -7.49 -16.71
N ILE A 193 -1.85 -6.46 -17.54
CA ILE A 193 -2.02 -5.06 -17.10
C ILE A 193 -3.50 -4.75 -16.89
N TYR A 194 -3.82 -4.32 -15.68
CA TYR A 194 -5.18 -3.94 -15.28
C TYR A 194 -5.41 -2.43 -15.39
N GLN A 195 -4.39 -1.61 -15.07
CA GLN A 195 -4.43 -0.14 -15.09
C GLN A 195 -3.04 0.43 -15.34
N ILE A 196 -2.97 1.58 -16.01
CA ILE A 196 -1.71 2.29 -16.32
C ILE A 196 -1.66 3.67 -15.67
N GLY A 197 -0.58 4.40 -15.89
CA GLY A 197 -0.46 5.82 -15.52
C GLY A 197 -0.23 6.07 -14.04
N ILE A 198 0.43 5.15 -13.34
CA ILE A 198 0.85 5.34 -11.94
C ILE A 198 2.36 5.61 -11.86
N ARG A 199 2.79 6.29 -10.79
CA ARG A 199 4.20 6.57 -10.56
C ARG A 199 4.83 5.54 -9.63
N ASN A 200 4.43 5.52 -8.38
CA ASN A 200 4.99 4.65 -7.35
C ASN A 200 3.92 4.40 -6.27
N VAL A 201 3.11 3.39 -6.49
CA VAL A 201 2.07 2.98 -5.55
C VAL A 201 2.71 2.19 -4.40
N GLN A 202 2.71 2.75 -3.21
CA GLN A 202 3.26 2.13 -2.00
C GLN A 202 2.20 1.71 -0.98
N GLY A 203 0.93 1.86 -1.29
CA GLY A 203 -0.20 1.33 -0.52
C GLY A 203 -1.25 0.78 -1.46
N MET A 204 -1.75 -0.42 -1.17
CA MET A 204 -2.95 -0.98 -1.78
C MET A 204 -3.76 -1.70 -0.72
N CYS A 205 -5.07 -1.58 -0.78
CA CYS A 205 -5.99 -2.18 0.19
C CYS A 205 -7.31 -2.60 -0.45
N LEU A 206 -7.86 -3.71 0.03
CA LEU A 206 -9.19 -4.19 -0.35
C LEU A 206 -10.23 -3.59 0.59
N SER A 207 -11.30 -3.08 0.02
CA SER A 207 -12.51 -2.71 0.77
C SER A 207 -13.50 -3.88 0.78
N HIS A 208 -13.83 -4.36 1.96
CA HIS A 208 -14.86 -5.41 2.14
C HIS A 208 -16.29 -4.88 2.01
N TYR A 209 -16.48 -3.55 1.95
CA TYR A 209 -17.79 -2.91 1.86
C TYR A 209 -18.31 -2.82 0.43
N ASP A 210 -17.45 -2.41 -0.49
CA ASP A 210 -17.79 -2.24 -1.90
C ASP A 210 -17.01 -3.17 -2.83
N ASN A 211 -16.18 -4.05 -2.25
CA ASN A 211 -15.36 -5.04 -2.95
C ASN A 211 -14.41 -4.41 -3.99
N ASN A 212 -13.97 -3.17 -3.76
CA ASN A 212 -13.01 -2.47 -4.60
C ASN A 212 -11.60 -2.50 -4.00
N VAL A 213 -10.59 -2.41 -4.88
CA VAL A 213 -9.21 -2.19 -4.49
C VAL A 213 -8.91 -0.69 -4.56
N TYR A 214 -8.32 -0.17 -3.50
CA TYR A 214 -7.86 1.21 -3.40
C TYR A 214 -6.34 1.25 -3.31
N MET A 215 -5.74 2.41 -3.62
CA MET A 215 -4.30 2.59 -3.63
C MET A 215 -3.88 4.00 -3.24
N THR A 216 -2.66 4.11 -2.70
CA THR A 216 -1.96 5.38 -2.50
C THR A 216 -0.76 5.45 -3.43
N ASN A 217 -0.53 6.59 -4.06
CA ASN A 217 0.56 6.78 -5.01
C ASN A 217 1.37 8.02 -4.68
N HIS A 218 2.69 7.90 -4.82
CA HIS A 218 3.60 9.03 -4.67
C HIS A 218 3.62 9.90 -5.92
N GLY A 219 3.36 11.19 -5.73
CA GLY A 219 3.70 12.24 -6.70
C GLY A 219 5.19 12.63 -6.66
N ALA A 220 5.51 13.83 -7.17
CA ALA A 220 6.86 14.40 -7.04
C ALA A 220 6.98 15.31 -5.80
N ARG A 221 7.09 16.64 -5.95
CA ARG A 221 7.08 17.60 -4.82
C ARG A 221 5.67 18.03 -4.41
N GLY A 222 4.68 17.23 -4.71
CA GLY A 222 3.25 17.38 -4.52
C GLY A 222 2.55 16.37 -5.39
N GLY A 223 1.24 16.20 -5.20
CA GLY A 223 0.44 15.29 -6.00
C GLY A 223 0.56 13.82 -5.57
N ASP A 224 0.93 13.52 -4.31
CA ASP A 224 0.59 12.22 -3.72
C ASP A 224 -0.92 12.09 -3.66
N TRP A 225 -1.46 10.88 -3.83
CA TRP A 225 -2.90 10.73 -3.83
C TRP A 225 -3.37 9.36 -3.33
N PHE A 226 -4.65 9.32 -2.95
CA PHE A 226 -5.44 8.14 -2.67
C PHE A 226 -6.56 8.01 -3.69
N GLY A 227 -6.76 6.83 -4.27
CA GLY A 227 -7.77 6.58 -5.29
C GLY A 227 -8.06 5.10 -5.48
N LYS A 228 -9.01 4.82 -6.39
CA LYS A 228 -9.47 3.47 -6.70
C LYS A 228 -8.66 2.85 -7.83
N VAL A 229 -8.45 1.54 -7.78
CA VAL A 229 -7.93 0.76 -8.91
C VAL A 229 -9.06 0.52 -9.91
N ASN A 230 -8.93 1.04 -11.14
CA ASN A 230 -9.95 1.01 -12.17
C ASN A 230 -9.55 0.10 -13.33
N LYS A 231 -10.45 -0.77 -13.75
CA LYS A 231 -10.24 -1.64 -14.91
C LYS A 231 -10.03 -0.82 -16.18
N GLY A 232 -8.85 -0.95 -16.81
CA GLY A 232 -8.48 -0.16 -17.98
C GLY A 232 -8.24 1.32 -17.73
N GLY A 233 -8.16 1.72 -16.45
CA GLY A 233 -7.98 3.11 -16.03
C GLY A 233 -6.58 3.66 -16.29
N ASN A 234 -6.45 4.99 -16.16
CA ASN A 234 -5.20 5.73 -16.32
C ASN A 234 -5.19 6.99 -15.46
N TYR A 235 -4.30 7.06 -14.47
CA TYR A 235 -4.12 8.26 -13.62
C TYR A 235 -3.14 9.30 -14.20
N GLY A 236 -2.63 9.06 -15.39
CA GLY A 236 -1.96 10.07 -16.21
C GLY A 236 -0.50 10.38 -15.88
N TRP A 237 0.18 9.61 -15.01
CA TRP A 237 1.61 9.82 -14.81
C TRP A 237 2.41 9.50 -16.10
N ASP A 238 3.43 10.34 -16.58
CA ASP A 238 3.85 11.62 -15.96
C ASP A 238 3.35 12.83 -16.79
N LYS A 239 2.09 12.78 -17.26
CA LYS A 239 1.42 13.92 -17.90
C LYS A 239 0.68 14.77 -16.87
N LEU A 240 0.13 14.15 -15.81
CA LEU A 240 -0.62 14.80 -14.73
C LEU A 240 0.18 14.79 -13.44
N TYR A 241 0.15 15.90 -12.71
CA TYR A 241 0.91 16.08 -11.47
C TYR A 241 0.04 16.42 -10.25
N TRP A 242 -1.28 16.43 -10.40
CA TRP A 242 -2.24 16.66 -9.31
C TRP A 242 -1.87 17.84 -8.43
N GLY A 243 -1.59 19.01 -9.06
CA GLY A 243 -1.17 20.24 -8.38
C GLY A 243 0.28 20.25 -7.89
N GLY A 244 1.02 19.16 -8.07
CA GLY A 244 2.43 19.07 -7.70
C GLY A 244 3.39 19.69 -8.71
N THR A 245 4.65 19.81 -8.29
CA THR A 245 5.76 20.29 -9.14
C THR A 245 6.81 19.20 -9.31
N LYS A 246 7.69 19.37 -10.32
CA LYS A 246 8.90 18.56 -10.46
C LYS A 246 9.87 18.82 -9.30
N TYR A 247 10.83 17.94 -9.08
CA TYR A 247 11.86 18.15 -8.06
C TYR A 247 12.72 19.39 -8.31
N SER A 248 12.83 19.82 -9.56
CA SER A 248 13.45 21.11 -9.96
C SER A 248 12.69 22.35 -9.47
N GLY A 249 11.45 22.20 -9.00
CA GLY A 249 10.55 23.30 -8.64
C GLY A 249 9.70 23.82 -9.81
N LEU A 250 10.00 23.40 -11.04
CA LEU A 250 9.19 23.77 -12.21
C LEU A 250 7.81 23.09 -12.17
N PRO A 251 6.77 23.66 -12.81
CA PRO A 251 5.49 23.00 -12.99
C PRO A 251 5.68 21.61 -13.60
N GLY A 252 4.99 20.61 -13.07
CA GLY A 252 5.04 19.26 -13.59
C GLY A 252 4.18 19.09 -14.83
N GLY A 253 2.91 19.39 -14.68
CA GLY A 253 1.87 19.27 -15.67
C GLY A 253 0.53 19.78 -15.09
N PRO A 254 -0.56 19.67 -15.83
CA PRO A 254 -1.88 20.05 -15.34
C PRO A 254 -2.28 19.18 -14.14
N GLU A 255 -3.21 19.70 -13.35
CA GLU A 255 -3.81 18.95 -12.24
C GLU A 255 -4.61 17.76 -12.77
N TRP A 256 -5.41 17.98 -13.80
CA TRP A 256 -6.22 16.95 -14.43
C TRP A 256 -6.53 17.28 -15.90
N LEU A 257 -6.82 16.25 -16.68
CA LEU A 257 -7.31 16.34 -18.07
C LEU A 257 -8.45 15.35 -18.30
N PRO A 258 -9.42 15.65 -19.20
CA PRO A 258 -10.44 14.71 -19.62
C PRO A 258 -9.84 13.40 -20.15
N GLY A 259 -10.48 12.27 -19.84
CA GLY A 259 -10.04 10.94 -20.24
C GLY A 259 -9.08 10.24 -19.24
N TYR A 260 -8.70 10.93 -18.15
CA TYR A 260 -7.93 10.34 -17.07
C TYR A 260 -8.78 10.14 -15.81
N ASP A 261 -8.45 9.12 -15.03
CA ASP A 261 -9.05 8.87 -13.71
C ASP A 261 -8.76 10.03 -12.74
N ARG A 262 -9.66 10.24 -11.78
CA ARG A 262 -9.45 11.19 -10.69
C ARG A 262 -9.22 10.45 -9.37
N PRO A 263 -8.21 10.86 -8.56
CA PRO A 263 -8.09 10.40 -7.20
C PRO A 263 -9.23 10.94 -6.33
N ILE A 264 -9.51 10.22 -5.25
CA ILE A 264 -10.45 10.64 -4.20
C ILE A 264 -9.88 11.83 -3.42
N LYS A 265 -8.58 11.78 -3.13
CA LYS A 265 -7.84 12.82 -2.41
C LYS A 265 -6.42 12.91 -2.96
N TYR A 266 -5.91 14.12 -3.14
CA TYR A 266 -4.48 14.35 -3.42
C TYR A 266 -3.90 15.38 -2.43
N TYR A 267 -2.58 15.36 -2.30
CA TYR A 267 -1.83 16.12 -1.29
C TYR A 267 -0.79 17.02 -1.94
N VAL A 268 -0.89 18.31 -1.65
CA VAL A 268 0.11 19.33 -2.03
C VAL A 268 0.40 20.17 -0.80
N PRO A 269 1.63 20.14 -0.27
CA PRO A 269 2.79 19.35 -0.68
C PRO A 269 2.61 17.84 -0.45
N SER A 270 3.46 17.02 -1.10
CA SER A 270 3.52 15.57 -0.89
C SER A 270 3.80 15.21 0.57
N ILE A 271 3.06 14.24 1.07
CA ILE A 271 3.19 13.68 2.43
C ILE A 271 3.99 12.37 2.46
N ALA A 272 4.32 11.81 1.29
CA ALA A 272 4.88 10.49 1.06
C ALA A 272 3.96 9.39 1.64
N THR A 273 2.80 9.20 0.99
CA THR A 273 1.85 8.13 1.33
C THR A 273 2.51 6.76 1.22
N SER A 274 2.33 5.87 2.18
CA SER A 274 2.95 4.53 2.17
C SER A 274 1.91 3.42 2.04
N ALA A 275 1.26 3.04 3.12
CA ALA A 275 0.25 2.00 3.11
C ALA A 275 -1.16 2.59 3.17
N CYS A 276 -2.15 1.78 2.80
CA CYS A 276 -3.56 2.05 3.10
C CYS A 276 -4.22 0.80 3.68
N LEU A 277 -5.28 1.04 4.46
CA LEU A 277 -6.19 0.04 5.00
C LEU A 277 -7.59 0.61 4.93
N ILE A 278 -8.57 -0.11 4.35
CA ILE A 278 -9.99 0.19 4.56
C ILE A 278 -10.42 -0.57 5.81
N TYR A 279 -10.70 0.17 6.86
CA TYR A 279 -10.97 -0.43 8.17
C TYR A 279 -12.31 -1.17 8.18
N SER A 280 -12.31 -2.40 8.72
CA SER A 280 -13.51 -3.26 8.80
C SER A 280 -13.72 -3.91 10.17
N GLY A 281 -12.81 -3.68 11.12
CA GLY A 281 -12.82 -4.29 12.45
C GLY A 281 -13.90 -3.73 13.38
N ASP A 282 -14.07 -4.39 14.52
CA ASP A 282 -15.03 -4.00 15.55
C ASP A 282 -14.42 -3.17 16.69
N GLU A 283 -13.09 -3.05 16.76
CA GLU A 283 -12.40 -2.24 17.77
C GLU A 283 -12.76 -0.74 17.65
N PHE A 284 -12.90 -0.24 16.40
CA PHE A 284 -13.32 1.13 16.10
C PHE A 284 -14.52 1.12 15.15
N PRO A 285 -15.72 0.75 15.63
CA PRO A 285 -16.88 0.55 14.75
C PRO A 285 -17.28 1.80 13.96
N GLU A 286 -17.01 2.99 14.51
CA GLU A 286 -17.21 4.28 13.85
C GLU A 286 -16.26 4.58 12.69
N TRP A 287 -15.21 3.77 12.52
CA TRP A 287 -14.22 3.92 11.43
C TRP A 287 -14.47 2.95 10.27
N LYS A 288 -15.46 2.08 10.39
CA LYS A 288 -15.77 1.08 9.35
C LYS A 288 -16.02 1.76 8.00
N GLY A 289 -15.36 1.23 6.96
CA GLY A 289 -15.42 1.76 5.59
C GLY A 289 -14.48 2.94 5.32
N GLN A 290 -13.89 3.55 6.34
CA GLN A 290 -12.95 4.65 6.18
C GLN A 290 -11.54 4.14 5.84
N ALA A 291 -10.77 4.97 5.13
CA ALA A 291 -9.40 4.64 4.78
C ALA A 291 -8.42 5.15 5.85
N LEU A 292 -7.52 4.28 6.30
CA LEU A 292 -6.35 4.65 7.08
C LEU A 292 -5.16 4.72 6.14
N ILE A 293 -4.56 5.91 5.99
CA ILE A 293 -3.45 6.18 5.08
C ILE A 293 -2.21 6.52 5.90
N ALA A 294 -1.18 5.69 5.78
CA ALA A 294 0.10 5.92 6.42
C ALA A 294 0.97 6.91 5.63
N SER A 295 1.82 7.67 6.32
CA SER A 295 2.66 8.70 5.74
C SER A 295 4.08 8.64 6.29
N LEU A 296 5.06 8.63 5.37
CA LEU A 296 6.49 8.62 5.71
C LEU A 296 7.01 10.02 6.02
N LYS A 297 6.76 10.99 5.12
CA LYS A 297 7.30 12.35 5.26
C LYS A 297 6.55 13.14 6.33
N HIS A 298 5.23 13.02 6.37
CA HIS A 298 4.41 13.72 7.35
C HIS A 298 4.35 13.02 8.70
N GLN A 299 4.91 11.78 8.80
CA GLN A 299 5.03 10.98 10.02
C GLN A 299 3.70 10.90 10.78
N SER A 300 2.67 10.42 10.10
CA SER A 300 1.30 10.36 10.64
C SER A 300 0.50 9.22 10.04
N LEU A 301 -0.51 8.78 10.76
CA LEU A 301 -1.63 8.04 10.20
C LEU A 301 -2.75 9.03 9.90
N ARG A 302 -3.43 8.87 8.76
CA ARG A 302 -4.56 9.71 8.37
C ARG A 302 -5.79 8.85 8.24
N ARG A 303 -6.85 9.24 8.92
CA ARG A 303 -8.18 8.64 8.78
C ARG A 303 -8.98 9.48 7.80
N LEU A 304 -9.36 8.88 6.68
CA LEU A 304 -10.03 9.54 5.57
C LEU A 304 -11.44 8.98 5.43
N ASN A 305 -12.43 9.83 5.54
CA ASN A 305 -13.82 9.52 5.23
C ASN A 305 -14.12 9.89 3.76
N PHE A 306 -14.75 8.98 3.02
CA PHE A 306 -15.12 9.16 1.62
C PHE A 306 -16.35 8.32 1.27
N GLU A 307 -17.16 8.81 0.35
CA GLU A 307 -18.33 8.11 -0.18
C GLU A 307 -18.39 8.26 -1.69
N GLU A 308 -18.80 7.23 -2.40
CA GLU A 308 -18.90 7.22 -3.87
C GLU A 308 -17.65 7.78 -4.59
N ASN A 309 -16.47 7.45 -4.09
CA ASN A 309 -15.17 7.98 -4.54
C ASN A 309 -15.00 9.50 -4.38
N LYS A 310 -15.74 10.14 -3.48
CA LYS A 310 -15.60 11.56 -3.14
C LYS A 310 -15.07 11.71 -1.72
N PHE A 311 -14.05 12.56 -1.57
CA PHE A 311 -13.51 12.94 -0.27
C PHE A 311 -14.54 13.73 0.53
N ILE A 312 -14.69 13.38 1.82
CA ILE A 312 -15.57 14.09 2.78
C ILE A 312 -14.71 14.85 3.79
N GLU A 313 -13.91 14.12 4.58
CA GLU A 313 -13.10 14.69 5.65
C GLU A 313 -11.85 13.86 5.94
N GLU A 314 -10.89 14.43 6.63
CA GLU A 314 -9.66 13.79 7.05
C GLU A 314 -9.29 14.18 8.49
N GLU A 315 -8.88 13.20 9.27
CA GLU A 315 -8.28 13.38 10.58
C GLU A 315 -6.83 12.94 10.57
N ILE A 316 -5.95 13.69 11.23
CA ILE A 316 -4.53 13.36 11.35
C ILE A 316 -4.27 12.77 12.74
N LEU A 317 -3.84 11.50 12.76
CA LEU A 317 -3.54 10.75 13.97
C LEU A 317 -2.03 10.57 14.11
N PHE A 318 -1.53 10.57 15.37
CA PHE A 318 -0.15 10.23 15.74
C PHE A 318 0.96 10.99 15.00
N LYS A 319 0.71 12.25 14.66
CA LYS A 319 1.72 13.07 13.99
C LYS A 319 2.99 13.18 14.85
N ASN A 320 4.13 12.77 14.27
CA ASN A 320 5.45 12.73 14.91
C ASN A 320 5.53 11.83 16.17
N THR A 321 4.58 10.93 16.40
CA THR A 321 4.58 10.01 17.56
C THR A 321 5.28 8.69 17.22
N ILE A 322 4.87 8.05 16.10
CA ILE A 322 5.43 6.75 15.64
C ILE A 322 6.61 6.97 14.67
N GLY A 323 6.69 8.16 14.08
CA GLY A 323 7.64 8.48 13.04
C GLY A 323 7.13 8.11 11.65
N ARG A 324 8.03 7.65 10.79
CA ARG A 324 7.73 7.27 9.39
C ARG A 324 6.97 5.95 9.35
N ILE A 325 5.64 5.99 9.27
CA ILE A 325 4.80 4.79 9.22
C ILE A 325 4.90 4.18 7.82
N ARG A 326 5.45 2.97 7.72
CA ARG A 326 5.69 2.25 6.46
C ARG A 326 4.51 1.40 6.05
N ASP A 327 3.92 0.68 7.01
CA ASP A 327 2.80 -0.23 6.75
C ASP A 327 1.72 -0.10 7.82
N VAL A 328 0.48 -0.40 7.46
CA VAL A 328 -0.67 -0.43 8.36
C VAL A 328 -1.52 -1.64 8.03
N LYS A 329 -1.87 -2.42 9.06
CA LYS A 329 -2.70 -3.62 8.94
C LYS A 329 -3.76 -3.65 10.05
N GLN A 330 -4.86 -4.29 9.78
CA GLN A 330 -5.86 -4.66 10.79
C GLN A 330 -5.52 -6.06 11.32
N ASP A 331 -5.42 -6.20 12.63
CA ASP A 331 -5.21 -7.49 13.30
C ASP A 331 -6.52 -8.29 13.36
N THR A 332 -6.44 -9.55 13.73
CA THR A 332 -7.56 -10.49 13.79
C THR A 332 -8.67 -10.06 14.78
N ASP A 333 -8.30 -9.30 15.81
CA ASP A 333 -9.21 -8.73 16.81
C ASP A 333 -9.72 -7.31 16.50
N GLY A 334 -9.43 -6.81 15.29
CA GLY A 334 -9.81 -5.47 14.85
C GLY A 334 -8.90 -4.34 15.27
N LYS A 335 -7.86 -4.60 16.08
CA LYS A 335 -6.83 -3.62 16.42
C LYS A 335 -5.99 -3.28 15.19
N ILE A 336 -5.30 -2.16 15.25
CA ILE A 336 -4.52 -1.65 14.12
C ILE A 336 -3.03 -1.76 14.43
N LEU A 337 -2.29 -2.42 13.55
CA LEU A 337 -0.84 -2.54 13.59
C LEU A 337 -0.21 -1.54 12.64
N MET A 338 0.82 -0.86 13.11
CA MET A 338 1.61 0.11 12.34
C MET A 338 3.08 -0.26 12.39
N LEU A 339 3.70 -0.43 11.22
CA LEU A 339 5.13 -0.69 11.06
C LEU A 339 5.86 0.61 10.76
N SER A 340 6.88 0.94 11.54
CA SER A 340 7.69 2.15 11.36
C SER A 340 9.00 1.84 10.64
N ASP A 341 9.47 2.76 9.75
CA ASP A 341 10.83 2.73 9.17
C ASP A 341 11.94 2.73 10.25
N TYR A 342 11.60 3.10 11.49
CA TYR A 342 12.53 3.06 12.63
C TYR A 342 12.69 1.68 13.27
N GLY A 343 12.08 0.65 12.66
CA GLY A 343 12.24 -0.72 13.12
C GLY A 343 11.28 -1.14 14.22
N GLU A 344 10.12 -0.51 14.30
CA GLU A 344 9.16 -0.71 15.39
C GLU A 344 7.79 -1.15 14.86
N ILE A 345 7.10 -2.01 15.61
CA ILE A 345 5.68 -2.31 15.41
C ILE A 345 4.90 -1.74 16.58
N TRP A 346 3.90 -0.94 16.26
CA TRP A 346 2.97 -0.33 17.19
C TRP A 346 1.58 -0.90 17.01
N ARG A 347 0.87 -1.11 18.12
CA ARG A 347 -0.54 -1.50 18.13
C ARG A 347 -1.38 -0.37 18.69
N MET A 348 -2.48 -0.08 17.98
CA MET A 348 -3.52 0.85 18.39
C MET A 348 -4.78 0.07 18.76
N SER A 349 -5.36 0.36 19.93
CA SER A 349 -6.61 -0.19 20.46
C SER A 349 -7.42 0.89 21.19
N LYS A 350 -8.67 0.60 21.53
CA LYS A 350 -9.41 1.36 22.54
C LYS A 350 -8.95 0.97 23.95
N ASN A 351 -9.05 1.92 24.90
CA ASN A 351 -8.88 1.64 26.33
C ASN A 351 -10.10 0.92 26.88
#